data_d91b9d5c020f3ffccc7ea1c6695fcf91
#
_entry.id   d91b9d5c020f3ffccc7ea1c6695fcf91
#
_cell.length_a   1.000
_cell.length_b   1.000
_cell.length_c   1.000
_cell.angle_alpha   90.00
_cell.angle_beta   90.00
_cell.angle_gamma   90.00
#
_symmetry.space_group_name_H-M   'P 1'
#
loop_
_entity.id
_entity.type
_entity.pdbx_description
1 polymer ?
#
loop_
_entity_poly.entity_id
_entity_poly.type
_entity_poly.pdbx_seq_one_letter_code
_entity_poly.pdbx_strand_id
1 'polypeptide(L)'
;DENSIDIHAYGAHIFHTNDAEVWRFLSQFTQWYPYQHEVKALVDGKLVPIPFNFNSIEQLFPKQLAERTITALLSEFEFNKNVPILKLRDSKNQDLQFLAEYVYEKIFLHYTEKQWGVRPEDLDPLVTSRVPVFVGRDNRYFQTKYQGIPLEGYTRMFERMVDHPNIKMRLNTDFDKSMLNGCDHCFFSGAIDEFFDYKFGELPYRSLRFDFFTFNRPYFQSNPVVNYPNNYDFTRIGEYKYFLDTHSQNTVVSYEYHEPFILGKNERYYPIINEENKRLYGKYLKEAEGIKNVTFLGRLGDYKYYDMDQAVARAMSIAKSFTKTIC
;
A
#
# COMPACT_ATOMS: atom_id res chain seq x y z
N ASP A 1 15.31 8.74 -13.55
CA ASP A 1 16.15 7.90 -14.43
C ASP A 1 16.90 8.78 -15.45
N GLU A 2 17.62 8.17 -16.38
CA GLU A 2 18.34 8.88 -17.46
C GLU A 2 17.42 9.66 -18.42
N ASN A 3 16.12 9.37 -18.44
CA ASN A 3 15.10 10.06 -19.22
C ASN A 3 14.43 11.22 -18.45
N SER A 4 14.95 11.61 -17.30
CA SER A 4 14.38 12.59 -16.37
C SER A 4 12.96 12.24 -15.89
N ILE A 5 12.65 10.94 -15.80
CA ILE A 5 11.41 10.43 -15.24
C ILE A 5 11.68 9.98 -13.81
N ASP A 6 10.96 10.55 -12.84
CA ASP A 6 11.00 10.09 -11.46
C ASP A 6 10.36 8.70 -11.34
N ILE A 7 11.17 7.73 -10.98
CA ILE A 7 10.70 6.35 -10.77
C ILE A 7 10.57 6.07 -9.27
N HIS A 8 9.58 5.25 -8.91
CA HIS A 8 9.43 4.73 -7.57
C HIS A 8 10.03 3.32 -7.51
N ALA A 9 11.31 3.24 -7.12
CA ALA A 9 12.10 2.00 -7.16
C ALA A 9 11.49 0.84 -6.35
N TYR A 10 10.69 1.18 -5.34
CA TYR A 10 10.04 0.21 -4.44
C TYR A 10 8.52 0.10 -4.67
N GLY A 11 8.04 0.41 -5.87
CA GLY A 11 6.64 0.42 -6.25
C GLY A 11 5.98 1.79 -6.17
N ALA A 12 4.80 1.91 -6.79
CA ALA A 12 4.06 3.17 -6.84
C ALA A 12 3.68 3.65 -5.43
N HIS A 13 4.21 4.78 -5.02
CA HIS A 13 3.95 5.43 -3.74
C HIS A 13 3.24 6.76 -3.98
N ILE A 14 1.95 6.81 -3.75
CA ILE A 14 1.12 8.02 -3.80
C ILE A 14 0.74 8.38 -2.38
N PHE A 15 1.11 9.57 -1.93
CA PHE A 15 0.75 10.01 -0.59
C PHE A 15 -0.71 10.45 -0.54
N HIS A 16 -1.45 9.91 0.42
CA HIS A 16 -2.84 10.27 0.66
C HIS A 16 -3.17 10.17 2.15
N THR A 17 -4.03 11.05 2.64
CA THR A 17 -4.45 11.03 4.04
C THR A 17 -5.71 11.88 4.29
N ASN A 18 -6.44 11.57 5.36
CA ASN A 18 -7.45 12.45 5.96
C ASN A 18 -6.88 13.20 7.18
N ASP A 19 -5.70 12.84 7.65
CA ASP A 19 -5.06 13.45 8.81
C ASP A 19 -4.37 14.76 8.42
N ALA A 20 -4.99 15.88 8.84
CA ALA A 20 -4.45 17.21 8.57
C ALA A 20 -3.15 17.51 9.32
N GLU A 21 -2.86 16.82 10.42
CA GLU A 21 -1.62 16.99 11.16
C GLU A 21 -0.43 16.34 10.43
N VAL A 22 -0.63 15.11 9.96
CA VAL A 22 0.34 14.39 9.13
C VAL A 22 0.62 15.17 7.84
N TRP A 23 -0.43 15.64 7.14
CA TRP A 23 -0.26 16.45 5.94
C TRP A 23 0.55 17.72 6.20
N ARG A 24 0.21 18.49 7.25
CA ARG A 24 0.94 19.72 7.62
C ARG A 24 2.39 19.44 8.02
N PHE A 25 2.66 18.34 8.72
CA PHE A 25 4.01 17.96 9.09
C PHE A 25 4.86 17.72 7.85
N LEU A 26 4.44 16.87 6.94
CA LEU A 26 5.20 16.56 5.72
C LEU A 26 5.33 17.77 4.77
N SER A 27 4.32 18.64 4.73
CA SER A 27 4.33 19.86 3.92
C SER A 27 5.41 20.88 4.34
N GLN A 28 6.08 20.69 5.47
CA GLN A 28 7.24 21.49 5.84
C GLN A 28 8.49 21.13 5.01
N PHE A 29 8.51 19.95 4.41
CA PHE A 29 9.68 19.39 3.74
C PHE A 29 9.50 19.26 2.21
N THR A 30 8.28 19.50 1.70
CA THR A 30 8.01 19.45 0.27
C THR A 30 6.85 20.33 -0.12
N GLN A 31 6.83 20.74 -1.39
CA GLN A 31 5.62 21.14 -2.08
C GLN A 31 4.97 19.90 -2.70
N TRP A 32 3.64 19.88 -2.76
CA TRP A 32 2.89 18.78 -3.30
C TRP A 32 2.46 19.07 -4.73
N TYR A 33 2.74 18.14 -5.65
CA TYR A 33 2.05 18.07 -6.92
C TYR A 33 0.65 17.48 -6.66
N PRO A 34 -0.45 18.21 -6.95
CA PRO A 34 -1.79 17.70 -6.75
C PRO A 34 -2.04 16.51 -7.69
N TYR A 35 -2.12 15.32 -7.13
CA TYR A 35 -2.27 14.10 -7.89
C TYR A 35 -3.41 13.26 -7.33
N GLN A 36 -4.36 12.91 -8.20
CA GLN A 36 -5.46 12.02 -7.88
C GLN A 36 -5.23 10.67 -8.57
N HIS A 37 -4.98 9.65 -7.78
CA HIS A 37 -4.60 8.35 -8.30
C HIS A 37 -5.79 7.62 -8.89
N GLU A 38 -5.62 7.11 -10.12
CA GLU A 38 -6.54 6.21 -10.78
C GLU A 38 -5.86 4.89 -11.09
N VAL A 39 -6.54 3.79 -10.82
CA VAL A 39 -6.12 2.43 -11.14
C VAL A 39 -7.16 1.80 -12.03
N LYS A 40 -6.73 1.09 -13.06
CA LYS A 40 -7.59 0.21 -13.84
C LYS A 40 -7.19 -1.24 -13.65
N ALA A 41 -8.11 -2.15 -13.89
CA ALA A 41 -7.82 -3.58 -13.99
C ALA A 41 -8.21 -4.10 -15.37
N LEU A 42 -7.41 -5.03 -15.88
CA LEU A 42 -7.76 -5.79 -17.08
C LEU A 42 -8.71 -6.94 -16.70
N VAL A 43 -9.97 -6.80 -17.05
CA VAL A 43 -11.05 -7.75 -16.75
C VAL A 43 -11.78 -8.09 -18.02
N ASP A 44 -11.85 -9.37 -18.37
CA ASP A 44 -12.50 -9.89 -19.58
C ASP A 44 -12.14 -9.08 -20.86
N GLY A 45 -10.86 -8.74 -21.00
CA GLY A 45 -10.30 -8.00 -22.15
C GLY A 45 -10.54 -6.48 -22.14
N LYS A 46 -11.14 -5.92 -21.09
CA LYS A 46 -11.40 -4.48 -20.93
C LYS A 46 -10.65 -3.89 -19.76
N LEU A 47 -10.20 -2.63 -19.89
CA LEU A 47 -9.61 -1.87 -18.81
C LEU A 47 -10.71 -1.10 -18.06
N VAL A 48 -11.02 -1.53 -16.85
CA VAL A 48 -12.09 -0.95 -16.03
C VAL A 48 -11.54 -0.28 -14.77
N PRO A 49 -12.17 0.80 -14.27
CA PRO A 49 -11.77 1.47 -13.04
C PRO A 49 -11.76 0.56 -11.81
N ILE A 50 -10.80 0.78 -10.92
CA ILE A 50 -10.72 0.22 -9.59
C ILE A 50 -10.59 1.38 -8.59
N PRO A 51 -11.41 1.46 -7.52
CA PRO A 51 -12.44 0.50 -7.05
C PRO A 51 -13.50 0.24 -8.09
N PHE A 52 -13.98 -1.01 -8.12
CA PHE A 52 -15.07 -1.40 -9.02
C PHE A 52 -16.30 -0.53 -8.72
N ASN A 53 -16.87 0.12 -9.74
CA ASN A 53 -17.88 1.16 -9.57
C ASN A 53 -18.93 1.10 -10.71
N PHE A 54 -19.84 2.08 -10.76
CA PHE A 54 -20.86 2.10 -11.81
C PHE A 54 -20.29 2.13 -13.22
N ASN A 55 -19.15 2.83 -13.43
CA ASN A 55 -18.50 2.86 -14.75
C ASN A 55 -17.95 1.47 -15.11
N SER A 56 -17.44 0.71 -14.14
CA SER A 56 -16.98 -0.67 -14.34
C SER A 56 -18.14 -1.61 -14.67
N ILE A 57 -19.26 -1.48 -13.96
CA ILE A 57 -20.50 -2.24 -14.19
C ILE A 57 -21.00 -1.99 -15.62
N GLU A 58 -21.14 -0.74 -16.04
CA GLU A 58 -21.64 -0.36 -17.37
C GLU A 58 -20.72 -0.78 -18.50
N GLN A 59 -19.39 -0.83 -18.25
CA GLN A 59 -18.43 -1.28 -19.26
C GLN A 59 -18.43 -2.82 -19.46
N LEU A 60 -18.68 -3.57 -18.40
CA LEU A 60 -18.55 -5.03 -18.43
C LEU A 60 -19.89 -5.74 -18.68
N PHE A 61 -20.98 -5.24 -18.13
CA PHE A 61 -22.25 -5.92 -18.17
C PHE A 61 -23.15 -5.44 -19.32
N PRO A 62 -24.01 -6.32 -19.86
CA PRO A 62 -25.09 -5.89 -20.75
C PRO A 62 -25.96 -4.81 -20.11
N LYS A 63 -26.43 -3.85 -20.89
CA LYS A 63 -27.13 -2.65 -20.42
C LYS A 63 -28.21 -2.93 -19.37
N GLN A 64 -29.10 -3.88 -19.63
CA GLN A 64 -30.21 -4.21 -18.72
C GLN A 64 -29.70 -4.76 -17.36
N LEU A 65 -28.67 -5.59 -17.38
CA LEU A 65 -28.06 -6.12 -16.15
C LEU A 65 -27.37 -5.01 -15.38
N ALA A 66 -26.63 -4.13 -16.07
CA ALA A 66 -25.98 -2.98 -15.45
C ALA A 66 -26.98 -2.06 -14.75
N GLU A 67 -28.08 -1.71 -15.42
CA GLU A 67 -29.13 -0.85 -14.87
C GLU A 67 -29.77 -1.48 -13.61
N ARG A 68 -30.10 -2.79 -13.64
CA ARG A 68 -30.67 -3.48 -12.46
C ARG A 68 -29.68 -3.55 -11.31
N THR A 69 -28.41 -3.90 -11.59
CA THR A 69 -27.36 -3.99 -10.57
C THR A 69 -27.11 -2.64 -9.90
N ILE A 70 -27.03 -1.56 -10.69
CA ILE A 70 -26.87 -0.18 -10.14
C ILE A 70 -28.08 0.21 -9.31
N THR A 71 -29.29 -0.09 -9.78
CA THR A 71 -30.54 0.18 -9.02
C THR A 71 -30.55 -0.58 -7.70
N ALA A 72 -30.15 -1.85 -7.71
CA ALA A 72 -30.04 -2.66 -6.49
C ALA A 72 -29.00 -2.10 -5.50
N LEU A 73 -27.83 -1.68 -6.00
CA LEU A 73 -26.80 -1.04 -5.15
C LEU A 73 -27.36 0.23 -4.49
N LEU A 74 -28.03 1.10 -5.24
CA LEU A 74 -28.63 2.34 -4.72
C LEU A 74 -29.82 2.11 -3.77
N SER A 75 -30.48 0.95 -3.84
CA SER A 75 -31.58 0.62 -2.93
C SER A 75 -31.09 0.10 -1.58
N GLU A 76 -29.92 -0.54 -1.52
CA GLU A 76 -29.42 -1.18 -0.30
C GLU A 76 -28.26 -0.38 0.37
N PHE A 77 -27.55 0.44 -0.40
CA PHE A 77 -26.36 1.12 0.08
C PHE A 77 -26.37 2.62 -0.24
N GLU A 78 -25.71 3.39 0.63
CA GLU A 78 -25.58 4.84 0.44
C GLU A 78 -24.71 5.18 -0.77
N PHE A 79 -25.12 6.19 -1.53
CA PHE A 79 -24.33 6.75 -2.61
C PHE A 79 -22.98 7.31 -2.10
N ASN A 80 -21.93 7.22 -2.90
CA ASN A 80 -20.55 7.60 -2.56
C ASN A 80 -19.95 6.84 -1.36
N LYS A 81 -20.33 5.59 -1.15
CA LYS A 81 -19.75 4.70 -0.14
C LYS A 81 -19.08 3.50 -0.76
N ASN A 82 -18.05 3.03 -0.08
CA ASN A 82 -17.41 1.75 -0.35
C ASN A 82 -18.17 0.63 0.36
N VAL A 83 -18.53 -0.40 -0.38
CA VAL A 83 -19.21 -1.59 0.12
C VAL A 83 -18.28 -2.79 -0.01
N PRO A 84 -17.87 -3.42 1.10
CA PRO A 84 -17.08 -4.65 1.05
C PRO A 84 -17.79 -5.77 0.30
N ILE A 85 -17.06 -6.55 -0.48
CA ILE A 85 -17.61 -7.67 -1.28
C ILE A 85 -18.42 -8.64 -0.41
N LEU A 86 -17.97 -8.92 0.79
CA LEU A 86 -18.67 -9.83 1.72
C LEU A 86 -20.09 -9.35 2.05
N LYS A 87 -20.30 -8.03 2.19
CA LYS A 87 -21.65 -7.48 2.40
C LYS A 87 -22.56 -7.65 1.19
N LEU A 88 -22.01 -7.61 -0.03
CA LEU A 88 -22.76 -7.86 -1.25
C LEU A 88 -23.16 -9.35 -1.37
N ARG A 89 -22.28 -10.26 -0.91
CA ARG A 89 -22.59 -11.71 -0.86
C ARG A 89 -23.76 -12.03 0.07
N ASP A 90 -23.87 -11.28 1.18
CA ASP A 90 -24.94 -11.46 2.17
C ASP A 90 -26.28 -10.84 1.75
N SER A 91 -26.33 -10.06 0.66
CA SER A 91 -27.58 -9.49 0.13
C SER A 91 -28.54 -10.58 -0.30
N LYS A 92 -29.85 -10.32 -0.15
CA LYS A 92 -30.91 -11.18 -0.70
C LYS A 92 -31.18 -10.91 -2.19
N ASN A 93 -30.64 -9.85 -2.74
CA ASN A 93 -30.78 -9.47 -4.14
C ASN A 93 -29.83 -10.28 -5.02
N GLN A 94 -30.38 -11.02 -5.97
CA GLN A 94 -29.60 -11.91 -6.87
C GLN A 94 -28.61 -11.14 -7.76
N ASP A 95 -28.93 -9.92 -8.20
CA ASP A 95 -28.03 -9.11 -9.03
C ASP A 95 -26.82 -8.64 -8.18
N LEU A 96 -26.99 -8.39 -6.86
CA LEU A 96 -25.89 -8.07 -5.96
C LEU A 96 -25.04 -9.27 -5.58
N GLN A 97 -25.63 -10.43 -5.39
CA GLN A 97 -24.89 -11.68 -5.21
C GLN A 97 -24.04 -12.00 -6.46
N PHE A 98 -24.64 -11.87 -7.64
CA PHE A 98 -23.91 -12.03 -8.90
C PHE A 98 -22.75 -11.05 -9.01
N LEU A 99 -22.98 -9.76 -8.71
CA LEU A 99 -21.92 -8.74 -8.69
C LEU A 99 -20.79 -9.12 -7.74
N ALA A 100 -21.12 -9.58 -6.54
CA ALA A 100 -20.13 -9.99 -5.54
C ALA A 100 -19.25 -11.13 -6.03
N GLU A 101 -19.87 -12.19 -6.59
CA GLU A 101 -19.12 -13.32 -7.13
C GLU A 101 -18.27 -12.92 -8.34
N TYR A 102 -18.80 -12.09 -9.23
CA TYR A 102 -18.07 -11.60 -10.38
C TYR A 102 -16.82 -10.80 -9.97
N VAL A 103 -16.97 -9.84 -9.05
CA VAL A 103 -15.86 -9.01 -8.55
C VAL A 103 -14.86 -9.87 -7.77
N TYR A 104 -15.36 -10.82 -6.97
CA TYR A 104 -14.50 -11.75 -6.25
C TYR A 104 -13.64 -12.58 -7.21
N GLU A 105 -14.25 -13.25 -8.17
CA GLU A 105 -13.56 -14.14 -9.11
C GLU A 105 -12.62 -13.36 -10.05
N LYS A 106 -13.12 -12.26 -10.65
CA LYS A 106 -12.41 -11.57 -11.73
C LYS A 106 -11.35 -10.57 -11.26
N ILE A 107 -11.46 -10.07 -10.04
CA ILE A 107 -10.58 -8.98 -9.55
C ILE A 107 -9.83 -9.40 -8.29
N PHE A 108 -10.52 -10.08 -7.35
CA PHE A 108 -10.00 -10.24 -6.01
C PHE A 108 -9.22 -11.54 -5.80
N LEU A 109 -9.79 -12.68 -6.16
CA LEU A 109 -9.27 -14.01 -5.81
C LEU A 109 -7.81 -14.19 -6.25
N HIS A 110 -7.55 -14.19 -7.53
CA HIS A 110 -6.21 -14.48 -8.05
C HIS A 110 -5.21 -13.34 -7.83
N TYR A 111 -5.68 -12.09 -7.77
CA TYR A 111 -4.82 -10.97 -7.38
C TYR A 111 -4.33 -11.13 -5.94
N THR A 112 -5.24 -11.50 -5.03
CA THR A 112 -4.92 -11.75 -3.62
C THR A 112 -4.02 -12.96 -3.44
N GLU A 113 -4.27 -14.06 -4.16
CA GLU A 113 -3.39 -15.24 -4.15
C GLU A 113 -1.96 -14.89 -4.61
N LYS A 114 -1.80 -14.09 -5.67
CA LYS A 114 -0.47 -13.61 -6.09
C LYS A 114 0.17 -12.73 -5.02
N GLN A 115 -0.59 -11.76 -4.50
CA GLN A 115 -0.09 -10.79 -3.54
C GLN A 115 0.34 -11.43 -2.22
N TRP A 116 -0.48 -12.31 -1.67
CA TRP A 116 -0.28 -12.86 -0.33
C TRP A 116 0.28 -14.28 -0.30
N GLY A 117 0.21 -15.00 -1.42
CA GLY A 117 0.64 -16.40 -1.51
C GLY A 117 -0.28 -17.38 -0.80
N VAL A 118 -1.46 -16.92 -0.35
CA VAL A 118 -2.51 -17.69 0.32
C VAL A 118 -3.87 -17.26 -0.21
N ARG A 119 -4.88 -18.07 0.00
CA ARG A 119 -6.25 -17.75 -0.42
C ARG A 119 -6.84 -16.61 0.43
N PRO A 120 -7.78 -15.82 -0.12
CA PRO A 120 -8.43 -14.75 0.62
C PRO A 120 -9.08 -15.19 1.94
N GLU A 121 -9.61 -16.40 2.00
CA GLU A 121 -10.27 -16.99 3.17
C GLU A 121 -9.30 -17.23 4.34
N ASP A 122 -8.00 -17.38 4.05
CA ASP A 122 -6.95 -17.62 5.03
C ASP A 122 -6.31 -16.32 5.58
N LEU A 123 -6.77 -15.17 5.07
CA LEU A 123 -6.28 -13.85 5.48
C LEU A 123 -7.18 -13.21 6.54
N ASP A 124 -6.61 -12.26 7.29
CA ASP A 124 -7.38 -11.40 8.19
C ASP A 124 -8.46 -10.63 7.40
N PRO A 125 -9.73 -10.59 7.86
CA PRO A 125 -10.82 -9.88 7.20
C PRO A 125 -10.52 -8.40 6.88
N LEU A 126 -9.62 -7.75 7.63
CA LEU A 126 -9.15 -6.39 7.34
C LEU A 126 -8.39 -6.29 6.02
N VAL A 127 -7.72 -7.35 5.60
CA VAL A 127 -7.01 -7.41 4.31
C VAL A 127 -8.02 -7.55 3.17
N THR A 128 -9.02 -8.40 3.35
CA THR A 128 -10.05 -8.69 2.34
C THR A 128 -11.05 -7.56 2.16
N SER A 129 -11.26 -6.70 3.17
CA SER A 129 -12.15 -5.53 3.09
C SER A 129 -11.60 -4.39 2.22
N ARG A 130 -10.35 -4.46 1.79
CA ARG A 130 -9.67 -3.42 0.99
C ARG A 130 -10.06 -3.36 -0.49
N VAL A 131 -10.84 -4.32 -0.98
CA VAL A 131 -11.35 -4.31 -2.36
C VAL A 131 -12.88 -4.12 -2.33
N PRO A 132 -13.35 -2.89 -2.16
CA PRO A 132 -14.77 -2.60 -2.14
C PRO A 132 -15.33 -2.41 -3.55
N VAL A 133 -16.65 -2.52 -3.67
CA VAL A 133 -17.42 -1.90 -4.74
C VAL A 133 -17.79 -0.48 -4.29
N PHE A 134 -17.45 0.50 -5.10
CA PHE A 134 -17.80 1.90 -4.83
C PHE A 134 -19.19 2.23 -5.43
N VAL A 135 -20.11 2.66 -4.58
CA VAL A 135 -21.47 3.00 -4.99
C VAL A 135 -21.51 4.42 -5.57
N GLY A 136 -21.01 4.56 -6.80
CA GLY A 136 -20.88 5.85 -7.47
C GLY A 136 -20.11 5.78 -8.77
N ARG A 137 -19.67 6.94 -9.29
CA ARG A 137 -18.95 7.07 -10.58
C ARG A 137 -17.54 7.65 -10.42
N ASP A 138 -17.07 7.84 -9.19
CA ASP A 138 -15.73 8.35 -8.94
C ASP A 138 -14.70 7.24 -9.21
N ASN A 139 -13.78 7.49 -10.13
CA ASN A 139 -12.74 6.54 -10.53
C ASN A 139 -11.46 6.67 -9.68
N ARG A 140 -11.38 7.66 -8.80
CA ARG A 140 -10.22 7.84 -7.95
C ARG A 140 -10.03 6.64 -7.03
N TYR A 141 -8.82 6.16 -6.96
CA TYR A 141 -8.48 5.01 -6.12
C TYR A 141 -8.62 5.34 -4.63
N PHE A 142 -8.24 6.55 -4.24
CA PHE A 142 -8.38 7.06 -2.86
C PHE A 142 -9.46 8.12 -2.78
N GLN A 143 -10.25 8.06 -1.69
CA GLN A 143 -11.30 9.05 -1.38
C GLN A 143 -10.87 10.02 -0.27
N THR A 144 -9.58 10.07 0.05
CA THR A 144 -9.01 10.92 1.09
C THR A 144 -8.94 12.38 0.64
N LYS A 145 -8.99 13.28 1.63
CA LYS A 145 -9.01 14.73 1.41
C LYS A 145 -7.70 15.27 0.82
N TYR A 146 -6.57 14.76 1.32
CA TYR A 146 -5.25 15.19 0.90
C TYR A 146 -4.61 14.08 0.07
N GLN A 147 -4.18 14.41 -1.14
CA GLN A 147 -3.52 13.49 -2.05
C GLN A 147 -2.48 14.26 -2.86
N GLY A 148 -1.33 13.67 -3.07
CA GLY A 148 -0.29 14.31 -3.85
C GLY A 148 1.01 13.48 -3.90
N ILE A 149 1.91 13.97 -4.72
CA ILE A 149 3.28 13.45 -4.83
C ILE A 149 4.24 14.61 -4.51
N PRO A 150 5.32 14.36 -3.75
CA PRO A 150 6.33 15.41 -3.55
C PRO A 150 6.83 15.93 -4.88
N LEU A 151 6.74 17.25 -5.10
CA LEU A 151 7.05 17.87 -6.40
C LEU A 151 8.48 17.59 -6.90
N GLU A 152 9.43 17.44 -5.97
CA GLU A 152 10.82 17.13 -6.27
C GLU A 152 11.19 15.66 -5.91
N GLY A 153 10.17 14.81 -5.77
CA GLY A 153 10.31 13.40 -5.41
C GLY A 153 10.53 13.16 -3.90
N TYR A 154 10.34 11.90 -3.49
CA TYR A 154 10.45 11.50 -2.08
C TYR A 154 11.87 11.63 -1.54
N THR A 155 12.89 11.36 -2.34
CA THR A 155 14.29 11.48 -1.91
C THR A 155 14.60 12.87 -1.42
N ARG A 156 14.21 13.92 -2.16
CA ARG A 156 14.42 15.30 -1.76
C ARG A 156 13.64 15.69 -0.51
N MET A 157 12.43 15.18 -0.37
CA MET A 157 11.65 15.39 0.85
C MET A 157 12.36 14.79 2.06
N PHE A 158 12.87 13.56 1.98
CA PHE A 158 13.62 12.93 3.08
C PHE A 158 14.94 13.61 3.37
N GLU A 159 15.70 14.04 2.35
CA GLU A 159 16.91 14.84 2.54
C GLU A 159 16.64 16.09 3.37
N ARG A 160 15.54 16.83 3.08
CA ARG A 160 15.15 17.99 3.87
C ARG A 160 14.69 17.64 5.29
N MET A 161 14.06 16.48 5.48
CA MET A 161 13.65 16.04 6.83
C MET A 161 14.84 15.76 7.74
N VAL A 162 15.96 15.30 7.20
CA VAL A 162 17.18 14.98 7.97
C VAL A 162 18.22 16.11 7.95
N ASP A 163 17.99 17.17 7.18
CA ASP A 163 18.87 18.35 7.13
C ASP A 163 18.67 19.24 8.39
N HIS A 164 19.24 18.78 9.48
CA HIS A 164 19.20 19.47 10.75
C HIS A 164 20.50 19.25 11.53
N PRO A 165 21.08 20.28 12.19
CA PRO A 165 22.38 20.20 12.86
C PRO A 165 22.48 19.12 13.94
N ASN A 166 21.33 18.72 14.52
CA ASN A 166 21.27 17.68 15.56
C ASN A 166 21.02 16.28 14.99
N ILE A 167 20.88 16.14 13.67
CA ILE A 167 20.66 14.85 13.02
C ILE A 167 21.94 14.42 12.30
N LYS A 168 22.42 13.22 12.59
CA LYS A 168 23.55 12.61 11.88
C LYS A 168 23.09 11.35 11.19
N MET A 169 23.03 11.39 9.87
CA MET A 169 22.65 10.25 9.05
C MET A 169 23.87 9.36 8.73
N ARG A 170 23.70 8.06 8.80
CA ARG A 170 24.68 7.06 8.35
C ARG A 170 23.98 6.13 7.37
N LEU A 171 24.36 6.21 6.11
CA LEU A 171 23.91 5.29 5.05
C LEU A 171 24.83 4.05 5.01
N ASN A 172 24.35 2.97 4.38
CA ASN A 172 25.08 1.71 4.23
C ASN A 172 25.61 1.16 5.55
N THR A 173 24.83 1.31 6.62
CA THR A 173 25.18 0.88 7.97
C THR A 173 24.04 0.09 8.55
N ASP A 174 24.23 -1.21 8.74
CA ASP A 174 23.29 -2.06 9.41
C ASP A 174 23.26 -1.77 10.92
N PHE A 175 22.09 -1.95 11.53
CA PHE A 175 21.97 -1.84 12.97
C PHE A 175 22.70 -3.00 13.65
N ASP A 176 23.51 -2.67 14.65
CA ASP A 176 24.14 -3.62 15.55
C ASP A 176 23.77 -3.29 17.01
N LYS A 177 23.48 -4.31 17.80
CA LYS A 177 23.06 -4.14 19.22
C LYS A 177 24.09 -3.40 20.07
N SER A 178 25.36 -3.42 19.71
CA SER A 178 26.39 -2.64 20.41
C SER A 178 26.15 -1.12 20.32
N MET A 179 25.41 -0.66 19.30
CA MET A 179 25.03 0.75 19.16
C MET A 179 24.11 1.23 20.30
N LEU A 180 23.41 0.33 20.98
CA LEU A 180 22.58 0.66 22.14
C LEU A 180 23.40 1.16 23.33
N ASN A 181 24.67 0.77 23.43
CA ASN A 181 25.55 1.20 24.53
C ASN A 181 25.93 2.68 24.47
N GLY A 182 25.68 3.34 23.35
CA GLY A 182 26.03 4.74 23.12
C GLY A 182 24.85 5.69 22.99
N CYS A 183 23.61 5.22 23.25
CA CYS A 183 22.40 6.04 23.12
C CYS A 183 21.49 5.91 24.34
N ASP A 184 20.84 7.03 24.70
CA ASP A 184 19.86 7.06 25.79
C ASP A 184 18.59 6.27 25.42
N HIS A 185 18.17 6.33 24.14
CA HIS A 185 17.02 5.63 23.62
C HIS A 185 17.15 5.31 22.13
N CYS A 186 16.66 4.14 21.72
CA CYS A 186 16.62 3.68 20.33
C CYS A 186 15.18 3.57 19.85
N PHE A 187 14.88 4.22 18.73
CA PHE A 187 13.64 4.00 17.99
C PHE A 187 13.94 3.05 16.83
N PHE A 188 13.57 1.79 16.99
CA PHE A 188 13.92 0.73 16.03
C PHE A 188 12.75 0.45 15.08
N SER A 189 12.93 0.72 13.78
CA SER A 189 11.93 0.50 12.74
C SER A 189 12.18 -0.76 11.89
N GLY A 190 13.25 -1.51 12.17
CA GLY A 190 13.54 -2.79 11.55
C GLY A 190 12.62 -3.91 12.05
N ALA A 191 12.84 -5.12 11.55
CA ALA A 191 12.03 -6.27 11.94
C ALA A 191 12.32 -6.71 13.37
N ILE A 192 11.26 -6.86 14.17
CA ILE A 192 11.40 -7.16 15.60
C ILE A 192 12.03 -8.55 15.83
N ASP A 193 11.71 -9.53 14.99
CA ASP A 193 12.28 -10.87 15.06
C ASP A 193 13.80 -10.87 14.79
N GLU A 194 14.27 -10.06 13.86
CA GLU A 194 15.69 -9.84 13.58
C GLU A 194 16.40 -9.18 14.76
N PHE A 195 15.78 -8.20 15.41
CA PHE A 195 16.31 -7.60 16.62
C PHE A 195 16.58 -8.62 17.73
N PHE A 196 15.76 -9.67 17.81
CA PHE A 196 15.91 -10.75 18.79
C PHE A 196 16.59 -12.01 18.22
N ASP A 197 17.37 -11.87 17.12
CA ASP A 197 18.12 -12.96 16.48
C ASP A 197 17.24 -14.19 16.19
N TYR A 198 15.99 -13.93 15.81
CA TYR A 198 14.99 -14.96 15.46
C TYR A 198 14.71 -15.98 16.59
N LYS A 199 14.88 -15.58 17.85
CA LYS A 199 14.77 -16.43 19.05
C LYS A 199 13.51 -17.31 19.07
N PHE A 200 12.39 -16.82 18.53
CA PHE A 200 11.12 -17.54 18.48
C PHE A 200 10.75 -18.04 17.08
N GLY A 201 11.62 -17.87 16.10
CA GLY A 201 11.43 -18.14 14.68
C GLY A 201 11.15 -16.88 13.85
N GLU A 202 11.31 -16.98 12.54
CA GLU A 202 11.09 -15.89 11.61
C GLU A 202 9.62 -15.48 11.53
N LEU A 203 9.33 -14.20 11.54
CA LEU A 203 8.01 -13.66 11.23
C LEU A 203 7.81 -13.68 9.71
N PRO A 204 6.68 -14.22 9.23
CA PRO A 204 6.45 -14.33 7.80
C PRO A 204 6.15 -12.98 7.13
N TYR A 205 6.81 -12.73 5.99
CA TYR A 205 6.61 -11.56 5.14
C TYR A 205 6.44 -11.94 3.68
N ARG A 206 5.87 -11.03 2.92
CA ARG A 206 5.93 -11.03 1.45
C ARG A 206 7.01 -10.06 0.99
N SER A 207 7.59 -10.37 -0.15
CA SER A 207 8.53 -9.53 -0.89
C SER A 207 7.94 -9.10 -2.23
N LEU A 208 8.59 -8.13 -2.86
CA LEU A 208 8.27 -7.64 -4.19
C LEU A 208 9.53 -7.64 -5.06
N ARG A 209 9.36 -8.00 -6.32
CA ARG A 209 10.34 -7.80 -7.37
C ARG A 209 9.75 -6.88 -8.44
N PHE A 210 10.57 -5.95 -8.92
CA PHE A 210 10.21 -5.00 -9.96
C PHE A 210 11.13 -5.16 -11.15
N ASP A 211 10.57 -5.42 -12.32
CA ASP A 211 11.29 -5.43 -13.59
C ASP A 211 10.98 -4.12 -14.32
N PHE A 212 11.99 -3.26 -14.50
CA PHE A 212 11.85 -1.96 -15.13
C PHE A 212 12.19 -2.03 -16.62
N PHE A 213 11.35 -1.39 -17.44
CA PHE A 213 11.54 -1.31 -18.88
C PHE A 213 11.36 0.12 -19.38
N THR A 214 12.28 0.56 -20.26
CA THR A 214 12.17 1.83 -20.97
C THR A 214 11.69 1.59 -22.38
N PHE A 215 10.71 2.38 -22.82
CA PHE A 215 10.17 2.32 -24.17
C PHE A 215 10.30 3.67 -24.88
N ASN A 216 10.73 3.65 -26.15
CA ASN A 216 10.79 4.84 -27.01
C ASN A 216 9.41 5.13 -27.60
N ARG A 217 8.51 5.58 -26.75
CA ARG A 217 7.16 6.05 -27.07
C ARG A 217 6.61 6.90 -25.92
N PRO A 218 5.66 7.80 -26.19
CA PRO A 218 5.17 8.73 -25.17
C PRO A 218 4.53 8.03 -23.96
N TYR A 219 3.72 6.99 -24.17
CA TYR A 219 3.08 6.22 -23.11
C TYR A 219 3.02 4.73 -23.46
N PHE A 220 3.15 3.90 -22.46
CA PHE A 220 3.00 2.44 -22.59
C PHE A 220 1.55 1.99 -22.48
N GLN A 221 0.82 2.57 -21.54
CA GLN A 221 -0.57 2.25 -21.23
C GLN A 221 -1.39 3.54 -21.07
N SER A 222 -2.71 3.41 -20.97
CA SER A 222 -3.63 4.56 -20.90
C SER A 222 -3.87 5.06 -19.48
N ASN A 223 -3.17 4.53 -18.48
CA ASN A 223 -3.40 4.80 -17.06
C ASN A 223 -2.12 4.64 -16.25
N PRO A 224 -1.92 5.38 -15.14
CA PRO A 224 -0.70 5.29 -14.35
C PRO A 224 -0.43 3.90 -13.78
N VAL A 225 -1.48 3.19 -13.37
CA VAL A 225 -1.39 1.81 -12.88
C VAL A 225 -2.50 0.97 -13.49
N VAL A 226 -2.12 -0.18 -14.02
CA VAL A 226 -3.04 -1.21 -14.50
C VAL A 226 -2.78 -2.50 -13.74
N ASN A 227 -3.81 -3.01 -13.08
CA ASN A 227 -3.81 -4.31 -12.41
C ASN A 227 -4.14 -5.43 -13.40
N TYR A 228 -3.45 -6.55 -13.24
CA TYR A 228 -3.63 -7.79 -14.01
C TYR A 228 -4.04 -8.91 -13.06
N PRO A 229 -5.30 -8.98 -12.64
CA PRO A 229 -5.73 -9.90 -11.59
C PRO A 229 -5.61 -11.38 -11.99
N ASN A 230 -5.87 -11.72 -13.25
CA ASN A 230 -5.94 -13.11 -13.72
C ASN A 230 -4.79 -13.43 -14.69
N ASN A 231 -4.47 -14.70 -14.92
CA ASN A 231 -3.65 -15.26 -16.01
C ASN A 231 -2.33 -14.55 -16.36
N TYR A 232 -1.73 -13.83 -15.41
CA TYR A 232 -0.45 -13.14 -15.55
C TYR A 232 0.40 -13.44 -14.32
N ASP A 233 1.71 -13.57 -14.51
CA ASP A 233 2.65 -13.82 -13.41
C ASP A 233 2.87 -12.57 -12.55
N PHE A 234 2.72 -11.38 -13.15
CA PHE A 234 2.79 -10.11 -12.45
C PHE A 234 1.40 -9.65 -12.00
N THR A 235 1.37 -8.78 -11.01
CA THR A 235 0.12 -8.25 -10.45
C THR A 235 -0.32 -6.94 -11.08
N ARG A 236 0.64 -6.09 -11.44
CA ARG A 236 0.36 -4.78 -12.06
C ARG A 236 1.53 -4.25 -12.85
N ILE A 237 1.22 -3.28 -13.71
CA ILE A 237 2.20 -2.46 -14.42
C ILE A 237 2.01 -1.02 -13.95
N GLY A 238 3.07 -0.39 -13.45
CA GLY A 238 3.12 1.04 -13.14
C GLY A 238 3.84 1.83 -14.22
N GLU A 239 3.30 2.98 -14.62
CA GLU A 239 3.93 3.92 -15.56
C GLU A 239 4.14 5.27 -14.89
N TYR A 240 5.39 5.64 -14.68
CA TYR A 240 5.79 6.69 -13.75
C TYR A 240 5.57 8.11 -14.25
N LYS A 241 5.57 8.35 -15.57
CA LYS A 241 5.35 9.67 -16.16
C LYS A 241 4.07 10.37 -15.69
N TYR A 242 3.03 9.57 -15.44
CA TYR A 242 1.75 10.08 -14.99
C TYR A 242 1.80 10.77 -13.62
N PHE A 243 2.76 10.41 -12.76
CA PHE A 243 2.75 10.85 -11.37
C PHE A 243 3.08 12.34 -11.19
N LEU A 244 3.98 12.87 -12.03
CA LEU A 244 4.36 14.29 -12.04
C LEU A 244 4.10 14.96 -13.40
N ASP A 245 3.28 14.33 -14.25
CA ASP A 245 2.99 14.79 -15.62
C ASP A 245 4.27 15.10 -16.42
N THR A 246 5.24 14.19 -16.34
CA THR A 246 6.55 14.39 -16.96
C THR A 246 6.49 14.30 -18.47
N HIS A 247 6.91 15.35 -19.16
CA HIS A 247 7.02 15.37 -20.60
C HIS A 247 8.35 14.75 -21.07
N SER A 248 8.28 13.59 -21.71
CA SER A 248 9.43 12.89 -22.31
C SER A 248 8.99 12.11 -23.55
N GLN A 249 9.89 11.93 -24.52
CA GLN A 249 9.66 11.05 -25.68
C GLN A 249 9.62 9.57 -25.27
N ASN A 250 10.33 9.22 -24.21
CA ASN A 250 10.39 7.88 -23.66
C ASN A 250 9.41 7.73 -22.49
N THR A 251 9.09 6.49 -22.15
CA THR A 251 8.38 6.15 -20.94
C THR A 251 9.06 4.99 -20.20
N VAL A 252 8.93 4.98 -18.87
CA VAL A 252 9.42 3.90 -18.00
C VAL A 252 8.25 3.27 -17.29
N VAL A 253 8.20 1.94 -17.35
CA VAL A 253 7.22 1.12 -16.62
C VAL A 253 7.92 0.10 -15.74
N SER A 254 7.23 -0.32 -14.68
CA SER A 254 7.62 -1.48 -13.89
C SER A 254 6.55 -2.55 -13.93
N TYR A 255 6.99 -3.79 -14.09
CA TYR A 255 6.17 -4.97 -13.82
C TYR A 255 6.40 -5.40 -12.38
N GLU A 256 5.34 -5.56 -11.60
CA GLU A 256 5.41 -5.89 -10.18
C GLU A 256 5.04 -7.36 -9.95
N TYR A 257 5.96 -8.09 -9.32
CA TYR A 257 5.82 -9.49 -8.94
C TYR A 257 5.84 -9.62 -7.42
N HIS A 258 4.91 -10.38 -6.87
CA HIS A 258 4.91 -10.71 -5.46
C HIS A 258 5.59 -12.05 -5.22
N GLU A 259 6.52 -12.06 -4.28
CA GLU A 259 7.33 -13.23 -3.96
C GLU A 259 7.29 -13.54 -2.45
N PRO A 260 7.58 -14.77 -2.02
CA PRO A 260 7.89 -15.03 -0.63
C PRO A 260 9.12 -14.23 -0.19
N PHE A 261 9.08 -13.70 1.02
CA PHE A 261 10.31 -13.18 1.64
C PHE A 261 11.25 -14.33 1.94
N ILE A 262 12.52 -14.19 1.62
CA ILE A 262 13.59 -15.14 1.90
C ILE A 262 14.74 -14.35 2.53
N LEU A 263 15.07 -14.68 3.78
CA LEU A 263 16.12 -14.01 4.54
C LEU A 263 17.46 -14.02 3.77
N GLY A 264 18.08 -12.84 3.67
CA GLY A 264 19.34 -12.63 2.96
C GLY A 264 19.26 -12.63 1.43
N LYS A 265 18.06 -12.75 0.82
CA LYS A 265 17.87 -12.74 -0.64
C LYS A 265 17.04 -11.56 -1.14
N ASN A 266 16.00 -11.17 -0.43
CA ASN A 266 15.10 -10.09 -0.85
C ASN A 266 14.58 -9.30 0.37
N GLU A 267 13.84 -8.23 0.09
CA GLU A 267 13.39 -7.28 1.10
C GLU A 267 12.01 -7.65 1.69
N ARG A 268 11.76 -7.25 2.94
CA ARG A 268 10.45 -7.36 3.60
C ARG A 268 9.53 -6.22 3.17
N TYR A 269 8.41 -6.54 2.51
CA TYR A 269 7.42 -5.53 2.12
C TYR A 269 6.16 -5.58 2.97
N TYR A 270 5.55 -6.75 3.12
CA TYR A 270 4.27 -6.90 3.79
C TYR A 270 4.31 -8.02 4.84
N PRO A 271 3.96 -7.73 6.10
CA PRO A 271 3.75 -8.77 7.10
C PRO A 271 2.54 -9.63 6.73
N ILE A 272 2.66 -10.94 6.85
CA ILE A 272 1.53 -11.87 6.65
C ILE A 272 0.79 -11.98 7.97
N ILE A 273 -0.35 -11.29 8.06
CA ILE A 273 -1.12 -11.19 9.30
C ILE A 273 -2.20 -12.27 9.33
N ASN A 274 -2.06 -13.22 10.26
CA ASN A 274 -3.04 -14.22 10.65
C ASN A 274 -2.90 -14.51 12.14
N GLU A 275 -3.76 -15.35 12.71
CA GLU A 275 -3.77 -15.62 14.14
C GLU A 275 -2.51 -16.32 14.67
N GLU A 276 -1.88 -17.17 13.86
CA GLU A 276 -0.62 -17.84 14.20
C GLU A 276 0.53 -16.83 14.29
N ASN A 277 0.64 -15.99 13.27
CA ASN A 277 1.70 -14.97 13.16
C ASN A 277 1.52 -13.87 14.21
N LYS A 278 0.29 -13.51 14.56
CA LYS A 278 -0.01 -12.62 15.69
C LYS A 278 0.48 -13.21 17.03
N ARG A 279 0.28 -14.52 17.23
CA ARG A 279 0.79 -15.20 18.42
C ARG A 279 2.32 -15.23 18.48
N LEU A 280 2.97 -15.47 17.33
CA LEU A 280 4.43 -15.43 17.24
C LEU A 280 4.96 -14.01 17.53
N TYR A 281 4.37 -12.99 16.90
CA TYR A 281 4.69 -11.59 17.18
C TYR A 281 4.48 -11.22 18.65
N GLY A 282 3.41 -11.72 19.28
CA GLY A 282 3.15 -11.54 20.72
C GLY A 282 4.26 -12.04 21.63
N LYS A 283 5.00 -13.09 21.24
CA LYS A 283 6.18 -13.56 22.00
C LYS A 283 7.31 -12.54 21.95
N TYR A 284 7.53 -11.92 20.76
CA TYR A 284 8.53 -10.86 20.60
C TYR A 284 8.16 -9.58 21.35
N LEU A 285 6.88 -9.19 21.35
CA LEU A 285 6.41 -8.07 22.16
C LEU A 285 6.67 -8.25 23.64
N LYS A 286 6.40 -9.47 24.17
CA LYS A 286 6.67 -9.78 25.57
C LYS A 286 8.15 -9.72 25.92
N GLU A 287 9.02 -10.15 25.01
CA GLU A 287 10.47 -10.03 25.17
C GLU A 287 10.90 -8.56 25.15
N ALA A 288 10.30 -7.75 24.28
CA ALA A 288 10.56 -6.31 24.15
C ALA A 288 10.21 -5.51 25.42
N GLU A 289 9.21 -5.94 26.21
CA GLU A 289 8.86 -5.31 27.50
C GLU A 289 10.03 -5.28 28.49
N GLY A 290 10.97 -6.22 28.36
CA GLY A 290 12.18 -6.29 29.18
C GLY A 290 13.24 -5.22 28.83
N ILE A 291 13.11 -4.52 27.70
CA ILE A 291 14.10 -3.57 27.17
C ILE A 291 13.56 -2.14 27.31
N LYS A 292 14.08 -1.40 28.29
CA LYS A 292 13.54 -0.07 28.63
C LYS A 292 13.94 1.06 27.69
N ASN A 293 15.07 0.93 27.00
CA ASN A 293 15.63 1.97 26.15
C ASN A 293 15.45 1.71 24.65
N VAL A 294 14.49 0.86 24.26
CA VAL A 294 14.15 0.60 22.87
C VAL A 294 12.63 0.72 22.67
N THR A 295 12.23 1.44 21.64
CA THR A 295 10.84 1.48 21.18
C THR A 295 10.77 0.94 19.77
N PHE A 296 10.01 -0.14 19.57
CA PHE A 296 9.72 -0.68 18.25
C PHE A 296 8.58 0.09 17.60
N LEU A 297 8.72 0.41 16.31
CA LEU A 297 7.72 1.16 15.54
C LEU A 297 7.84 0.88 14.05
N GLY A 298 6.84 1.35 13.30
CA GLY A 298 6.84 1.20 11.85
C GLY A 298 6.33 -0.16 11.40
N ARG A 299 6.25 -0.36 10.08
CA ARG A 299 5.65 -1.56 9.48
C ARG A 299 6.28 -2.87 9.98
N LEU A 300 7.61 -2.90 10.11
CA LEU A 300 8.35 -4.10 10.53
C LEU A 300 8.39 -4.22 12.05
N GLY A 301 8.64 -3.12 12.77
CA GLY A 301 8.71 -3.14 14.23
C GLY A 301 7.37 -3.40 14.90
N ASP A 302 6.27 -2.84 14.38
CA ASP A 302 4.90 -3.09 14.86
C ASP A 302 4.26 -4.35 14.24
N TYR A 303 4.92 -5.01 13.26
CA TYR A 303 4.38 -6.13 12.48
C TYR A 303 2.97 -5.83 11.94
N LYS A 304 2.79 -4.65 11.33
CA LYS A 304 1.50 -4.15 10.82
C LYS A 304 1.61 -3.66 9.39
N TYR A 305 0.53 -3.83 8.65
CA TYR A 305 0.40 -3.22 7.34
C TYR A 305 -0.01 -1.76 7.50
N TYR A 306 0.94 -0.85 7.33
CA TYR A 306 0.69 0.59 7.36
C TYR A 306 0.72 1.19 5.95
N ASP A 307 -0.23 2.09 5.68
CA ASP A 307 -0.06 3.08 4.63
C ASP A 307 0.93 4.16 5.10
N MET A 308 1.46 4.97 4.18
CA MET A 308 2.50 5.95 4.50
C MET A 308 2.08 6.93 5.60
N ASP A 309 0.84 7.43 5.52
CA ASP A 309 0.30 8.36 6.52
C ASP A 309 0.18 7.73 7.91
N GLN A 310 -0.22 6.47 7.98
CA GLN A 310 -0.32 5.73 9.23
C GLN A 310 1.06 5.51 9.87
N ALA A 311 2.08 5.24 9.06
CA ALA A 311 3.45 5.12 9.56
C ALA A 311 3.96 6.46 10.13
N VAL A 312 3.71 7.57 9.45
CA VAL A 312 4.04 8.92 9.93
C VAL A 312 3.25 9.26 11.19
N ALA A 313 1.94 9.03 11.21
CA ALA A 313 1.10 9.28 12.39
C ALA A 313 1.59 8.49 13.62
N ARG A 314 1.98 7.22 13.41
CA ARG A 314 2.55 6.38 14.47
C ARG A 314 3.84 6.97 15.04
N ALA A 315 4.77 7.37 14.17
CA ALA A 315 6.02 8.01 14.59
C ALA A 315 5.78 9.33 15.35
N MET A 316 4.88 10.17 14.85
CA MET A 316 4.50 11.43 15.51
C MET A 316 3.87 11.18 16.90
N SER A 317 3.03 10.18 17.03
CA SER A 317 2.41 9.80 18.32
C SER A 317 3.45 9.38 19.34
N ILE A 318 4.40 8.53 18.92
CA ILE A 318 5.50 8.07 19.78
C ILE A 318 6.38 9.27 20.21
N ALA A 319 6.78 10.12 19.27
CA ALA A 319 7.58 11.29 19.56
C ALA A 319 6.91 12.22 20.59
N LYS A 320 5.60 12.49 20.43
CA LYS A 320 4.82 13.29 21.38
C LYS A 320 4.76 12.66 22.79
N SER A 321 4.64 11.35 22.86
CA SER A 321 4.60 10.65 24.14
C SER A 321 5.97 10.65 24.81
N PHE A 322 7.02 10.42 24.02
CA PHE A 322 8.41 10.39 24.50
C PHE A 322 8.86 11.74 25.06
N THR A 323 8.59 12.84 24.36
CA THR A 323 8.95 14.19 24.82
C THR A 323 8.22 14.57 26.11
N LYS A 324 6.98 14.14 26.33
CA LYS A 324 6.25 14.38 27.59
C LYS A 324 6.84 13.63 28.79
N THR A 325 7.56 12.55 28.55
CA THR A 325 8.17 11.72 29.60
C THR A 325 9.51 12.27 30.05
N ILE A 326 10.19 13.06 29.20
CA ILE A 326 11.51 13.66 29.47
C ILE A 326 11.40 15.07 30.08
N CYS A 327 10.29 15.78 29.81
CA CYS A 327 9.98 17.08 30.42
C CYS A 327 9.20 16.91 31.72
#